data_8130a8accc63b42107ec063b3daeb390
#
_entry.id   8130a8accc63b42107ec063b3daeb390
#
_cell.length_a   1.000
_cell.length_b   1.000
_cell.length_c   1.000
_cell.angle_alpha   90.00
_cell.angle_beta   90.00
_cell.angle_gamma   90.00
#
_symmetry.space_group_name_H-M   'P 1'
#
loop_
_entity.id
_entity.type
_entity.pdbx_description
1 polymer ?
#
loop_
_entity_poly.entity_id
_entity_poly.type
_entity_poly.pdbx_seq_one_letter_code
_entity_poly.pdbx_strand_id
1 'polypeptide(L)'
;MKSRPGIRRKHRLPRDRGTADGAADLPFRSARAFTLIEIMVVVAIIAIVMTIGIPFMKYTFVGGEGIDKAVRDVKEACSHARANAILNGVETDLVIRPFDKRLEVVPGGSLRVPENDRLSSPSVSGEEWRMSEPAAPGGAAVFTVKLSDKVMIQGLGVNGEDWTEDEVARVRFYPNGTSDEMSLVLISDKMEQRNVWLEVVTGLADVETDPRNFKAR
;
A
#
# COMPACT_ATOMS: atom_id res chain seq x y z
N MET A 1 -26.33 68.50 -57.04
CA MET A 1 -26.80 68.29 -58.39
C MET A 1 -27.55 66.98 -58.46
N LYS A 2 -28.85 67.07 -58.70
CA LYS A 2 -29.81 66.05 -59.22
C LYS A 2 -29.82 64.70 -58.56
N SER A 3 -30.87 64.41 -57.89
CA SER A 3 -32.29 64.09 -58.18
C SER A 3 -32.53 62.58 -58.29
N ARG A 4 -33.25 62.08 -57.28
CA ARG A 4 -34.61 61.38 -57.28
C ARG A 4 -34.87 60.32 -58.39
N PRO A 5 -35.85 59.47 -58.26
CA PRO A 5 -36.65 58.95 -57.15
C PRO A 5 -37.04 57.46 -57.29
N GLY A 6 -37.68 56.91 -56.26
CA GLY A 6 -38.90 56.14 -56.34
C GLY A 6 -38.82 54.65 -56.67
N ILE A 7 -39.44 53.86 -55.92
CA ILE A 7 -40.75 53.28 -56.18
C ILE A 7 -41.16 52.35 -55.03
N ARG A 8 -42.24 52.68 -54.41
CA ARG A 8 -43.04 51.83 -53.54
C ARG A 8 -43.55 50.64 -54.35
N ARG A 9 -43.35 49.46 -53.89
CA ARG A 9 -44.27 48.34 -54.17
C ARG A 9 -44.69 47.65 -52.90
N LYS A 10 -45.95 47.90 -52.56
CA LYS A 10 -46.75 47.07 -51.66
C LYS A 10 -46.88 45.69 -52.30
N HIS A 11 -46.45 44.67 -51.67
CA HIS A 11 -46.96 43.34 -52.01
C HIS A 11 -47.61 42.74 -50.77
N ARG A 12 -48.83 42.44 -51.00
CA ARG A 12 -49.85 41.79 -50.19
C ARG A 12 -49.34 40.48 -49.65
N LEU A 13 -49.71 40.27 -48.39
CA LEU A 13 -49.73 38.96 -47.73
C LEU A 13 -50.73 38.05 -48.43
N PRO A 14 -50.37 36.82 -48.73
CA PRO A 14 -51.37 35.77 -48.77
C PRO A 14 -51.56 35.19 -47.35
N ARG A 15 -52.72 35.26 -46.90
CA ARG A 15 -53.27 34.55 -45.80
C ARG A 15 -53.40 33.11 -46.26
N ASP A 16 -52.55 32.23 -45.85
CA ASP A 16 -52.76 30.83 -46.07
C ASP A 16 -53.06 30.17 -44.72
N ARG A 17 -54.27 29.67 -44.64
CA ARG A 17 -54.78 28.79 -43.63
C ARG A 17 -54.28 27.40 -43.99
N GLY A 18 -53.33 26.91 -43.22
CA GLY A 18 -52.87 25.51 -43.31
C GLY A 18 -52.77 24.97 -41.93
N THR A 19 -53.79 24.39 -41.47
CA THR A 19 -53.99 23.22 -40.63
C THR A 19 -52.78 22.84 -39.75
N ALA A 20 -53.01 23.04 -38.48
CA ALA A 20 -52.39 22.27 -37.44
C ALA A 20 -52.59 20.77 -37.74
N ASP A 21 -51.51 20.03 -37.73
CA ASP A 21 -51.46 18.63 -37.27
C ASP A 21 -50.05 18.11 -37.62
N GLY A 22 -49.13 18.36 -36.73
CA GLY A 22 -47.81 17.77 -36.70
C GLY A 22 -47.45 17.54 -35.23
N ALA A 23 -48.30 16.81 -34.55
CA ALA A 23 -47.88 16.18 -33.32
C ALA A 23 -46.73 15.24 -33.70
N ALA A 24 -45.52 15.69 -33.44
CA ALA A 24 -44.35 14.85 -33.52
C ALA A 24 -44.57 13.71 -32.53
N ASP A 25 -44.93 12.56 -33.05
CA ASP A 25 -44.88 11.28 -32.36
C ASP A 25 -43.43 11.07 -31.91
N LEU A 26 -43.14 11.53 -30.72
CA LEU A 26 -41.93 11.11 -30.03
C LEU A 26 -42.11 9.61 -29.77
N PRO A 27 -41.20 8.76 -30.29
CA PRO A 27 -41.28 7.36 -29.98
C PRO A 27 -41.13 7.23 -28.46
N PHE A 28 -42.22 6.86 -27.79
CA PHE A 28 -42.18 6.40 -26.41
C PHE A 28 -41.20 5.22 -26.40
N ARG A 29 -39.95 5.47 -26.02
CA ARG A 29 -39.04 4.42 -25.62
C ARG A 29 -39.76 3.67 -24.50
N SER A 30 -40.20 2.47 -24.78
CA SER A 30 -40.75 1.54 -23.81
C SER A 30 -39.69 1.39 -22.73
N ALA A 31 -39.87 2.09 -21.62
CA ALA A 31 -39.10 1.83 -20.42
C ALA A 31 -39.42 0.37 -20.04
N ARG A 32 -38.46 -0.52 -20.26
CA ARG A 32 -38.57 -1.90 -19.80
C ARG A 32 -38.64 -1.83 -18.29
N ALA A 33 -39.81 -1.95 -17.72
CA ALA A 33 -40.01 -2.08 -16.31
C ALA A 33 -39.50 -3.48 -15.90
N PHE A 34 -38.65 -3.54 -14.89
CA PHE A 34 -38.19 -4.80 -14.33
C PHE A 34 -39.37 -5.56 -13.74
N THR A 35 -39.46 -6.84 -14.03
CA THR A 35 -40.45 -7.71 -13.42
C THR A 35 -40.05 -8.07 -12.01
N LEU A 36 -41.03 -8.27 -11.13
CA LEU A 36 -40.79 -8.67 -9.74
C LEU A 36 -40.01 -9.99 -9.68
N ILE A 37 -40.30 -10.92 -10.60
CA ILE A 37 -39.56 -12.19 -10.67
C ILE A 37 -38.09 -12.00 -11.05
N GLU A 38 -37.75 -11.03 -11.91
CA GLU A 38 -36.41 -10.74 -12.32
C GLU A 38 -35.56 -10.28 -11.12
N ILE A 39 -36.12 -9.41 -10.27
CA ILE A 39 -35.45 -8.98 -9.04
C ILE A 39 -35.31 -10.15 -8.06
N MET A 40 -36.33 -11.01 -7.91
CA MET A 40 -36.21 -12.20 -7.05
C MET A 40 -35.10 -13.15 -7.51
N VAL A 41 -34.96 -13.38 -8.82
CA VAL A 41 -33.90 -14.24 -9.37
C VAL A 41 -32.53 -13.60 -9.15
N VAL A 42 -32.38 -12.29 -9.38
CA VAL A 42 -31.12 -11.58 -9.15
C VAL A 42 -30.70 -11.64 -7.68
N VAL A 43 -31.62 -11.38 -6.76
CA VAL A 43 -31.33 -11.47 -5.31
C VAL A 43 -30.96 -12.90 -4.91
N ALA A 44 -31.65 -13.91 -5.46
CA ALA A 44 -31.31 -15.31 -5.21
C ALA A 44 -29.89 -15.67 -5.69
N ILE A 45 -29.52 -15.22 -6.89
CA ILE A 45 -28.16 -15.43 -7.43
C ILE A 45 -27.11 -14.72 -6.55
N ILE A 46 -27.36 -13.47 -6.18
CA ILE A 46 -26.46 -12.73 -5.29
C ILE A 46 -26.29 -13.46 -3.95
N ALA A 47 -27.39 -13.95 -3.36
CA ALA A 47 -27.33 -14.69 -2.10
C ALA A 47 -26.49 -15.99 -2.23
N ILE A 48 -26.63 -16.72 -3.33
CA ILE A 48 -25.83 -17.92 -3.60
C ILE A 48 -24.35 -17.55 -3.76
N VAL A 49 -24.04 -16.52 -4.55
CA VAL A 49 -22.65 -16.05 -4.76
C VAL A 49 -22.03 -15.58 -3.45
N MET A 50 -22.77 -14.85 -2.63
CA MET A 50 -22.31 -14.40 -1.32
C MET A 50 -22.04 -15.57 -0.37
N THR A 51 -22.91 -16.59 -0.39
CA THR A 51 -22.78 -17.76 0.49
C THR A 51 -21.52 -18.59 0.15
N ILE A 52 -21.16 -18.69 -1.11
CA ILE A 52 -19.97 -19.44 -1.56
C ILE A 52 -18.74 -18.55 -1.57
N GLY A 53 -18.87 -17.29 -1.98
CA GLY A 53 -17.74 -16.37 -2.18
C GLY A 53 -17.09 -15.91 -0.89
N ILE A 54 -17.86 -15.63 0.16
CA ILE A 54 -17.32 -15.15 1.44
C ILE A 54 -16.42 -16.18 2.12
N PRO A 55 -16.81 -17.46 2.28
CA PRO A 55 -15.91 -18.45 2.86
C PRO A 55 -14.68 -18.69 1.98
N PHE A 56 -14.82 -18.68 0.64
CA PHE A 56 -13.69 -18.83 -0.26
C PHE A 56 -12.67 -17.68 -0.12
N MET A 57 -13.12 -16.44 0.04
CA MET A 57 -12.25 -15.31 0.36
C MET A 57 -11.55 -15.51 1.71
N LYS A 58 -12.24 -15.98 2.73
CA LYS A 58 -11.60 -16.26 4.03
C LYS A 58 -10.51 -17.33 3.91
N TYR A 59 -10.74 -18.39 3.14
CA TYR A 59 -9.71 -19.42 2.93
C TYR A 59 -8.51 -18.91 2.12
N THR A 60 -8.71 -17.97 1.21
CA THR A 60 -7.62 -17.41 0.40
C THR A 60 -6.88 -16.27 1.10
N PHE A 61 -7.58 -15.45 1.89
CA PHE A 61 -7.00 -14.30 2.60
C PHE A 61 -6.66 -14.58 4.08
N VAL A 62 -7.27 -15.57 4.71
CA VAL A 62 -7.02 -15.99 6.10
C VAL A 62 -6.25 -17.32 6.15
N GLY A 63 -6.08 -17.99 5.01
CA GLY A 63 -5.31 -19.21 4.87
C GLY A 63 -3.83 -18.96 5.05
N GLY A 64 -3.34 -19.15 6.27
CA GLY A 64 -1.94 -19.14 6.60
C GLY A 64 -1.66 -18.45 7.92
N GLU A 65 -2.15 -19.03 9.02
CA GLU A 65 -1.47 -18.89 10.31
C GLU A 65 -0.10 -19.54 10.18
N GLY A 66 0.83 -18.94 9.46
CA GLY A 66 2.11 -19.55 9.19
C GLY A 66 3.02 -18.58 8.43
N ILE A 67 3.97 -19.16 7.74
CA ILE A 67 5.03 -18.44 7.04
C ILE A 67 4.50 -17.50 5.95
N ASP A 68 3.43 -17.89 5.25
CA ASP A 68 2.84 -17.07 4.18
C ASP A 68 2.19 -15.79 4.70
N LYS A 69 1.62 -15.84 5.92
CA LYS A 69 1.14 -14.62 6.59
C LYS A 69 2.31 -13.74 6.96
N ALA A 70 3.35 -14.30 7.56
CA ALA A 70 4.53 -13.54 7.95
C ALA A 70 5.19 -12.86 6.74
N VAL A 71 5.27 -13.56 5.61
CA VAL A 71 5.75 -13.00 4.34
C VAL A 71 4.88 -11.82 3.88
N ARG A 72 3.55 -11.95 3.94
CA ARG A 72 2.64 -10.85 3.61
C ARG A 72 2.82 -9.67 4.54
N ASP A 73 2.90 -9.91 5.84
CA ASP A 73 3.10 -8.88 6.86
C ASP A 73 4.40 -8.10 6.61
N VAL A 74 5.51 -8.80 6.25
CA VAL A 74 6.79 -8.15 5.89
C VAL A 74 6.65 -7.32 4.61
N LYS A 75 6.04 -7.88 3.55
CA LYS A 75 5.80 -7.15 2.29
C LYS A 75 4.92 -5.91 2.49
N GLU A 76 3.92 -6.03 3.34
CA GLU A 76 3.03 -4.92 3.70
C GLU A 76 3.82 -3.83 4.44
N ALA A 77 4.65 -4.19 5.42
CA ALA A 77 5.50 -3.25 6.13
C ALA A 77 6.47 -2.51 5.19
N CYS A 78 7.14 -3.22 4.27
CA CYS A 78 7.98 -2.61 3.24
C CYS A 78 7.18 -1.65 2.34
N SER A 79 5.99 -2.05 1.93
CA SER A 79 5.10 -1.22 1.09
C SER A 79 4.68 0.06 1.82
N HIS A 80 4.33 -0.04 3.10
CA HIS A 80 3.99 1.13 3.93
C HIS A 80 5.20 2.06 4.10
N ALA A 81 6.39 1.52 4.38
CA ALA A 81 7.60 2.32 4.52
C ALA A 81 7.93 3.07 3.22
N ARG A 82 7.90 2.37 2.08
CA ARG A 82 8.13 2.96 0.77
C ARG A 82 7.09 4.02 0.43
N ALA A 83 5.80 3.71 0.62
CA ALA A 83 4.72 4.66 0.35
C ALA A 83 4.84 5.92 1.20
N ASN A 84 5.16 5.77 2.49
CA ASN A 84 5.38 6.89 3.41
C ASN A 84 6.55 7.76 2.95
N ALA A 85 7.68 7.15 2.54
CA ALA A 85 8.85 7.87 2.05
C ALA A 85 8.51 8.71 0.80
N ILE A 86 7.81 8.12 -0.17
CA ILE A 86 7.46 8.79 -1.44
C ILE A 86 6.41 9.88 -1.20
N LEU A 87 5.33 9.58 -0.47
CA LEU A 87 4.20 10.50 -0.30
C LEU A 87 4.54 11.72 0.54
N ASN A 88 5.35 11.52 1.58
CA ASN A 88 5.73 12.59 2.50
C ASN A 88 7.06 13.26 2.13
N GLY A 89 7.78 12.70 1.15
CA GLY A 89 9.07 13.27 0.72
C GLY A 89 10.17 13.19 1.78
N VAL A 90 10.05 12.26 2.74
CA VAL A 90 10.99 12.08 3.85
C VAL A 90 11.51 10.65 3.88
N GLU A 91 12.75 10.47 4.29
CA GLU A 91 13.28 9.14 4.55
C GLU A 91 12.38 8.42 5.57
N THR A 92 12.18 7.12 5.40
CA THR A 92 11.36 6.31 6.30
C THR A 92 12.11 5.05 6.64
N ASP A 93 12.24 4.75 7.91
CA ASP A 93 12.94 3.58 8.40
C ASP A 93 11.93 2.45 8.71
N LEU A 94 12.18 1.26 8.17
CA LEU A 94 11.58 0.02 8.64
C LEU A 94 12.47 -0.55 9.73
N VAL A 95 12.00 -0.50 10.95
CA VAL A 95 12.68 -1.00 12.14
C VAL A 95 12.24 -2.44 12.36
N ILE A 96 13.19 -3.36 12.36
CA ILE A 96 12.96 -4.80 12.56
C ILE A 96 13.58 -5.17 13.90
N ARG A 97 12.78 -5.79 14.77
CA ARG A 97 13.21 -6.37 16.04
C ARG A 97 13.13 -7.89 15.96
N PRO A 98 14.26 -8.58 15.68
CA PRO A 98 14.23 -10.03 15.44
C PRO A 98 13.71 -10.83 16.61
N PHE A 99 14.09 -10.49 17.83
CA PHE A 99 13.69 -11.20 19.07
C PHE A 99 12.20 -10.98 19.38
N ASP A 100 11.71 -9.77 19.21
CA ASP A 100 10.29 -9.42 19.44
C ASP A 100 9.39 -9.83 18.28
N LYS A 101 9.97 -10.23 17.15
CA LYS A 101 9.27 -10.54 15.89
C LYS A 101 8.38 -9.37 15.45
N ARG A 102 8.85 -8.15 15.65
CA ARG A 102 8.11 -6.91 15.40
C ARG A 102 8.76 -6.10 14.30
N LEU A 103 7.90 -5.58 13.42
CA LEU A 103 8.28 -4.63 12.38
C LEU A 103 7.53 -3.32 12.63
N GLU A 104 8.22 -2.22 12.57
CA GLU A 104 7.69 -0.88 12.80
C GLU A 104 8.14 0.06 11.69
N VAL A 105 7.21 0.82 11.11
CA VAL A 105 7.52 1.83 10.10
C VAL A 105 7.54 3.20 10.79
N VAL A 106 8.70 3.83 10.78
CA VAL A 106 8.94 5.10 11.45
C VAL A 106 9.37 6.15 10.42
N PRO A 107 8.65 7.28 10.30
CA PRO A 107 9.07 8.36 9.41
C PRO A 107 10.45 8.90 9.82
N GLY A 108 11.32 9.07 8.84
CA GLY A 108 12.68 9.55 9.04
C GLY A 108 12.72 10.98 9.52
N GLY A 109 13.75 11.27 10.27
CA GLY A 109 13.99 12.54 10.94
C GLY A 109 13.96 12.43 12.47
N SER A 110 13.37 11.35 13.01
CA SER A 110 13.25 11.18 14.47
C SER A 110 14.35 10.35 15.11
N LEU A 111 15.20 9.71 14.30
CA LEU A 111 16.28 8.87 14.82
C LEU A 111 17.61 9.37 14.26
N ARG A 112 18.03 10.55 14.65
CA ARG A 112 19.46 10.81 14.71
C ARG A 112 20.01 9.88 15.80
N VAL A 113 20.49 8.72 15.39
CA VAL A 113 21.57 8.08 16.14
C VAL A 113 22.68 9.12 16.15
N PRO A 114 23.20 9.53 17.29
CA PRO A 114 24.40 10.33 17.26
C PRO A 114 25.45 9.47 16.55
N GLU A 115 25.69 9.80 15.29
CA GLU A 115 26.85 9.33 14.57
C GLU A 115 28.04 9.92 15.31
N ASN A 116 28.49 9.08 16.22
CA ASN A 116 29.88 9.01 16.64
C ASN A 116 30.53 10.26 17.19
N ASP A 117 30.64 10.24 18.48
CA ASP A 117 31.83 10.78 19.15
C ASP A 117 32.85 9.66 19.43
N ARG A 118 33.48 9.10 18.38
CA ARG A 118 34.70 8.33 18.53
C ARG A 118 35.95 9.22 18.58
N LEU A 119 35.81 10.54 18.63
CA LEU A 119 36.95 11.47 18.61
C LEU A 119 36.78 12.68 19.55
N SER A 120 36.25 12.48 20.73
CA SER A 120 36.52 13.45 21.80
C SER A 120 36.26 12.79 23.15
N SER A 121 37.33 12.26 23.74
CA SER A 121 37.38 12.05 25.16
C SER A 121 37.35 13.40 25.87
N PRO A 122 36.41 13.63 26.76
CA PRO A 122 36.67 14.34 27.99
C PRO A 122 36.52 13.37 29.15
N SER A 123 37.59 13.18 29.84
CA SER A 123 37.62 12.71 31.19
C SER A 123 36.70 13.57 32.07
N VAL A 124 35.59 13.05 32.53
CA VAL A 124 34.95 13.49 33.76
C VAL A 124 34.37 12.28 34.50
N SER A 125 34.89 12.17 35.68
CA SER A 125 34.57 11.31 36.79
C SER A 125 33.09 11.27 37.16
N GLY A 126 32.64 10.09 37.58
CA GLY A 126 31.71 9.90 38.68
C GLY A 126 30.26 9.70 38.30
N GLU A 127 29.81 8.47 38.54
CA GLU A 127 28.51 8.11 39.06
C GLU A 127 27.24 8.63 38.36
N GLU A 128 26.70 7.83 37.50
CA GLU A 128 25.32 7.40 37.54
C GLU A 128 24.98 6.53 36.30
N TRP A 129 25.30 5.24 36.37
CA TRP A 129 24.76 4.24 35.47
C TRP A 129 23.28 4.03 35.81
N ARG A 130 22.48 5.01 35.55
CA ARG A 130 21.06 4.74 35.35
C ARG A 130 20.94 4.10 33.98
N MET A 131 20.47 2.86 33.98
CA MET A 131 19.93 2.18 32.82
C MET A 131 18.94 3.14 32.15
N SER A 132 19.43 3.86 31.16
CA SER A 132 18.54 4.53 30.22
C SER A 132 17.96 3.42 29.38
N GLU A 133 16.70 3.11 29.61
CA GLU A 133 15.88 2.39 28.63
C GLU A 133 16.21 2.98 27.26
N PRO A 134 16.43 2.13 26.21
CA PRO A 134 16.67 2.65 24.88
C PRO A 134 15.50 3.57 24.53
N ALA A 135 15.81 4.84 24.34
CA ALA A 135 14.82 5.87 24.04
C ALA A 135 13.95 5.37 22.91
N ALA A 136 12.65 5.30 23.18
CA ALA A 136 11.67 4.98 22.17
C ALA A 136 11.89 5.89 20.96
N PRO A 137 11.86 5.36 19.72
CA PRO A 137 12.08 6.14 18.53
C PRO A 137 11.15 7.36 18.54
N GLY A 138 11.71 8.56 18.43
CA GLY A 138 11.06 9.85 18.65
C GLY A 138 9.98 10.23 17.63
N GLY A 139 9.51 9.33 16.80
CA GLY A 139 8.34 9.47 15.94
C GLY A 139 7.37 8.32 16.20
N ALA A 140 6.07 8.61 16.26
CA ALA A 140 5.07 7.56 16.34
C ALA A 140 5.19 6.65 15.10
N ALA A 141 5.28 5.34 15.30
CA ALA A 141 5.24 4.39 14.20
C ALA A 141 3.92 4.56 13.44
N VAL A 142 4.00 4.74 12.13
CA VAL A 142 2.82 4.87 11.26
C VAL A 142 2.21 3.53 10.92
N PHE A 143 2.99 2.46 11.09
CA PHE A 143 2.54 1.08 10.89
C PHE A 143 3.36 0.18 11.81
N THR A 144 2.69 -0.79 12.44
CA THR A 144 3.35 -1.78 13.29
C THR A 144 2.70 -3.13 13.06
N VAL A 145 3.51 -4.16 12.88
CA VAL A 145 3.04 -5.54 12.78
C VAL A 145 3.92 -6.47 13.60
N LYS A 146 3.29 -7.43 14.26
CA LYS A 146 3.97 -8.53 14.95
C LYS A 146 3.79 -9.80 14.14
N LEU A 147 4.90 -10.46 13.82
CA LEU A 147 4.89 -11.75 13.14
C LEU A 147 4.30 -12.83 14.05
N SER A 148 3.76 -13.88 13.44
CA SER A 148 3.22 -15.03 14.18
C SER A 148 4.29 -15.69 15.05
N ASP A 149 3.90 -16.16 16.22
CA ASP A 149 4.81 -16.90 17.13
C ASP A 149 5.29 -18.24 16.53
N LYS A 150 4.58 -18.76 15.52
CA LYS A 150 4.94 -19.96 14.75
C LYS A 150 6.05 -19.75 13.72
N VAL A 151 6.51 -18.50 13.55
CA VAL A 151 7.56 -18.13 12.60
C VAL A 151 8.72 -17.53 13.36
N MET A 152 9.93 -17.87 12.94
CA MET A 152 11.17 -17.32 13.47
C MET A 152 11.95 -16.63 12.35
N ILE A 153 12.67 -15.58 12.69
CA ILE A 153 13.65 -14.95 11.82
C ILE A 153 14.95 -15.76 11.97
N GLN A 154 15.34 -16.42 10.88
CA GLN A 154 16.53 -17.25 10.84
C GLN A 154 17.76 -16.46 10.35
N GLY A 155 17.55 -15.43 9.54
CA GLY A 155 18.61 -14.59 9.00
C GLY A 155 18.06 -13.22 8.67
N LEU A 156 18.81 -12.18 8.98
CA LEU A 156 18.50 -10.80 8.65
C LEU A 156 19.78 -10.08 8.22
N GLY A 157 19.90 -9.81 6.93
CA GLY A 157 20.97 -9.03 6.34
C GLY A 157 20.46 -7.66 5.90
N VAL A 158 21.22 -6.62 6.19
CA VAL A 158 20.98 -5.26 5.72
C VAL A 158 22.29 -4.67 5.19
N ASN A 159 22.29 -4.21 3.95
CA ASN A 159 23.45 -3.64 3.28
C ASN A 159 24.72 -4.55 3.36
N GLY A 160 24.50 -5.88 3.28
CA GLY A 160 25.57 -6.87 3.34
C GLY A 160 26.09 -7.18 4.75
N GLU A 161 25.53 -6.60 5.80
CA GLU A 161 25.84 -6.89 7.20
C GLU A 161 24.77 -7.79 7.82
N ASP A 162 25.18 -8.75 8.68
CA ASP A 162 24.26 -9.65 9.38
C ASP A 162 23.78 -9.01 10.70
N TRP A 163 22.48 -8.86 10.81
CA TRP A 163 21.77 -8.27 11.95
C TRP A 163 20.87 -9.29 12.66
N THR A 164 21.09 -10.57 12.42
CA THR A 164 20.22 -11.63 12.95
C THR A 164 20.21 -11.69 14.47
N GLU A 165 21.38 -11.46 15.09
CA GLU A 165 21.57 -11.51 16.54
C GLU A 165 21.48 -10.14 17.21
N ASP A 166 21.20 -9.10 16.42
CA ASP A 166 21.06 -7.76 16.95
C ASP A 166 19.65 -7.48 17.45
N GLU A 167 19.55 -6.60 18.42
CA GLU A 167 18.28 -6.22 19.02
C GLU A 167 17.37 -5.47 18.04
N VAL A 168 17.99 -4.66 17.17
CA VAL A 168 17.27 -3.79 16.22
C VAL A 168 18.06 -3.65 14.93
N ALA A 169 17.45 -4.01 13.82
CA ALA A 169 17.92 -3.68 12.47
C ALA A 169 17.07 -2.59 11.85
N ARG A 170 17.65 -1.80 10.95
CA ARG A 170 16.96 -0.71 10.26
C ARG A 170 17.20 -0.79 8.77
N VAL A 171 16.12 -0.69 8.02
CA VAL A 171 16.11 -0.65 6.56
C VAL A 171 15.51 0.67 6.13
N ARG A 172 16.26 1.49 5.42
CA ARG A 172 15.84 2.82 5.03
C ARG A 172 15.21 2.82 3.64
N PHE A 173 14.12 3.56 3.55
CA PHE A 173 13.44 3.86 2.29
C PHE A 173 13.57 5.36 1.99
N TYR A 174 13.86 5.68 0.73
CA TYR A 174 14.12 7.04 0.29
C TYR A 174 12.93 7.63 -0.49
N PRO A 175 12.78 8.97 -0.51
CA PRO A 175 11.69 9.65 -1.23
C PRO A 175 11.64 9.37 -2.73
N ASN A 176 12.78 9.01 -3.33
CA ASN A 176 12.88 8.64 -4.74
C ASN A 176 12.37 7.23 -5.03
N GLY A 177 11.94 6.47 -4.00
CA GLY A 177 11.42 5.12 -4.11
C GLY A 177 12.46 4.01 -4.04
N THR A 178 13.75 4.33 -3.88
CA THR A 178 14.81 3.36 -3.60
C THR A 178 14.83 2.97 -2.12
N SER A 179 15.58 1.93 -1.78
CA SER A 179 15.75 1.49 -0.40
C SER A 179 17.15 0.95 -0.15
N ASP A 180 17.48 0.72 1.11
CA ASP A 180 18.61 -0.13 1.49
C ASP A 180 18.35 -1.57 1.04
N GLU A 181 19.43 -2.33 0.88
CA GLU A 181 19.35 -3.77 0.64
C GLU A 181 18.90 -4.49 1.91
N MET A 182 17.93 -5.40 1.78
CA MET A 182 17.50 -6.27 2.89
C MET A 182 17.29 -7.69 2.39
N SER A 183 17.73 -8.65 3.17
CA SER A 183 17.43 -10.08 3.01
C SER A 183 16.95 -10.63 4.35
N LEU A 184 15.72 -11.14 4.39
CA LEU A 184 15.09 -11.66 5.60
C LEU A 184 14.66 -13.11 5.38
N VAL A 185 15.31 -14.04 6.06
CA VAL A 185 14.98 -15.47 6.03
C VAL A 185 14.05 -15.81 7.17
N LEU A 186 12.86 -16.25 6.82
CA LEU A 186 11.82 -16.72 7.74
C LEU A 186 11.75 -18.25 7.73
N ILE A 187 11.58 -18.84 8.89
CA ILE A 187 11.34 -20.28 9.07
C ILE A 187 10.10 -20.51 9.92
N SER A 188 9.25 -21.45 9.50
CA SER A 188 8.08 -21.87 10.27
C SER A 188 8.38 -23.05 11.20
N ASP A 189 7.47 -23.34 12.11
CA ASP A 189 7.45 -24.55 12.95
C ASP A 189 7.44 -25.86 12.13
N LYS A 190 6.99 -25.79 10.88
CA LYS A 190 6.99 -26.90 9.91
C LYS A 190 8.28 -27.00 9.10
N MET A 191 9.31 -26.23 9.44
CA MET A 191 10.59 -26.15 8.72
C MET A 191 10.46 -25.62 7.28
N GLU A 192 9.36 -24.92 6.95
CA GLU A 192 9.23 -24.21 5.71
C GLU A 192 10.03 -22.93 5.78
N GLN A 193 10.83 -22.65 4.75
CA GLN A 193 11.64 -21.44 4.66
C GLN A 193 11.14 -20.53 3.54
N ARG A 194 11.26 -19.22 3.77
CA ARG A 194 11.02 -18.18 2.76
C ARG A 194 12.07 -17.10 2.93
N ASN A 195 12.65 -16.67 1.83
CA ASN A 195 13.51 -15.51 1.81
C ASN A 195 12.76 -14.31 1.22
N VAL A 196 12.61 -13.27 2.01
CA VAL A 196 12.07 -11.98 1.56
C VAL A 196 13.26 -11.05 1.35
N TRP A 197 13.44 -10.59 0.13
CA TRP A 197 14.51 -9.68 -0.20
C TRP A 197 13.96 -8.39 -0.82
N LEU A 198 14.69 -7.30 -0.64
CA LEU A 198 14.29 -5.98 -1.07
C LEU A 198 15.14 -5.56 -2.27
N GLU A 199 14.48 -5.18 -3.36
CA GLU A 199 15.16 -4.64 -4.53
C GLU A 199 15.51 -3.17 -4.30
N VAL A 200 16.79 -2.86 -4.22
CA VAL A 200 17.31 -1.54 -3.85
C VAL A 200 16.77 -0.42 -4.75
N VAL A 201 16.68 -0.66 -6.07
CA VAL A 201 16.29 0.36 -7.05
C VAL A 201 14.81 0.69 -6.99
N THR A 202 13.97 -0.30 -6.75
CA THR A 202 12.51 -0.14 -6.75
C THR A 202 11.93 -0.03 -5.34
N GLY A 203 12.67 -0.45 -4.32
CA GLY A 203 12.17 -0.54 -2.95
C GLY A 203 11.03 -1.55 -2.81
N LEU A 204 10.93 -2.53 -3.71
CA LEU A 204 9.90 -3.56 -3.68
C LEU A 204 10.43 -4.83 -3.04
N ALA A 205 9.62 -5.42 -2.17
CA ALA A 205 9.92 -6.70 -1.56
C ALA A 205 9.47 -7.85 -2.45
N ASP A 206 10.38 -8.77 -2.74
CA ASP A 206 10.12 -10.01 -3.45
C ASP A 206 10.40 -11.23 -2.58
N VAL A 207 9.95 -12.41 -3.00
CA VAL A 207 9.99 -13.63 -2.18
C VAL A 207 10.53 -14.79 -2.97
N GLU A 208 11.57 -15.42 -2.44
CA GLU A 208 12.07 -16.69 -2.94
C GLU A 208 11.60 -17.83 -2.02
N THR A 209 11.06 -18.86 -2.64
CA THR A 209 10.46 -20.00 -1.94
C THR A 209 11.42 -21.18 -1.87
N ASP A 210 12.30 -21.34 -2.88
CA ASP A 210 13.25 -22.44 -2.91
C ASP A 210 14.53 -22.09 -2.16
N PRO A 211 14.85 -22.80 -1.03
CA PRO A 211 16.04 -22.52 -0.24
C PRO A 211 17.36 -22.64 -1.05
N ARG A 212 17.36 -23.39 -2.15
CA ARG A 212 18.54 -23.53 -3.03
C ARG A 212 18.89 -22.25 -3.76
N ASN A 213 17.91 -21.37 -3.91
CA ASN A 213 18.06 -20.10 -4.62
C ASN A 213 18.29 -18.93 -3.66
N PHE A 214 18.31 -19.19 -2.35
CA PHE A 214 18.65 -18.16 -1.36
C PHE A 214 20.10 -17.73 -1.61
N LYS A 215 20.25 -16.64 -2.33
CA LYS A 215 21.57 -16.03 -2.50
C LYS A 215 21.89 -15.31 -1.21
N ALA A 216 22.92 -15.74 -0.50
CA ALA A 216 23.64 -14.88 0.39
C ALA A 216 24.26 -13.78 -0.49
N ARG A 217 23.65 -12.63 -0.48
CA ARG A 217 24.20 -11.43 -1.11
C ARG A 217 24.89 -10.58 -0.06
#